data_526ee027a32b003184e19b5c9938e95c
#
_entry.id   526ee027a32b003184e19b5c9938e95c
#
_cell.length_a   1.000
_cell.length_b   1.000
_cell.length_c   1.000
_cell.angle_alpha   90.00
_cell.angle_beta   90.00
_cell.angle_gamma   90.00
#
_symmetry.space_group_name_H-M   'P 1'
#
loop_
_entity.id
_entity.type
_entity.pdbx_description
1 polymer ?
#
loop_
_entity_poly.entity_id
_entity_poly.type
_entity_poly.pdbx_seq_one_letter_code
_entity_poly.pdbx_strand_id
1 'polypeptide(L)'
;MGDLFDRLANYGNSGIYPFHMPGHKRQKTADFNPYKIDITEIEGFDNLHHAEGILLEAQKKAEKLYGSEESHFLINGSTAGILSAISACATKTVLIARNCHKAVYHAALIRNLEVYYVYPEIQEEFMLNGGINPADVERSLVEHPEIEAVVITSPTYDGVVSDIKKIAEIAHAHGKPLIVDEAHGAHFGFSKYFPENSVHLGADIVIHSLHKTLPSY
;
A
#
# COMPACT_ATOMS: atom_id res chain seq x y z
N MET A 1 -31.92 20.67 -7.90
CA MET A 1 -30.67 20.08 -7.44
C MET A 1 -29.62 20.39 -8.50
N GLY A 2 -28.53 21.07 -8.15
CA GLY A 2 -27.40 21.27 -9.05
C GLY A 2 -26.80 19.93 -9.48
N ASP A 3 -26.12 19.92 -10.61
CA ASP A 3 -25.44 18.73 -11.09
C ASP A 3 -24.22 18.35 -10.19
N LEU A 4 -23.52 17.28 -10.51
CA LEU A 4 -22.35 16.82 -9.75
C LEU A 4 -21.26 17.90 -9.69
N PHE A 5 -21.06 18.64 -10.78
CA PHE A 5 -20.08 19.70 -10.86
C PHE A 5 -20.39 20.84 -9.87
N ASP A 6 -21.64 21.31 -9.84
CA ASP A 6 -22.08 22.36 -8.90
C ASP A 6 -21.86 21.94 -7.44
N ARG A 7 -22.17 20.69 -7.12
CA ARG A 7 -21.98 20.16 -5.76
C ARG A 7 -20.49 20.10 -5.37
N LEU A 8 -19.63 19.65 -6.28
CA LEU A 8 -18.18 19.58 -6.05
C LEU A 8 -17.58 20.98 -5.95
N ALA A 9 -17.98 21.93 -6.79
CA ALA A 9 -17.52 23.31 -6.75
C ALA A 9 -17.91 23.98 -5.42
N ASN A 10 -19.17 23.82 -5.00
CA ASN A 10 -19.64 24.34 -3.72
C ASN A 10 -18.89 23.73 -2.53
N TYR A 11 -18.66 22.43 -2.56
CA TYR A 11 -17.85 21.77 -1.54
C TYR A 11 -16.40 22.28 -1.56
N GLY A 12 -15.80 22.42 -2.74
CA GLY A 12 -14.45 22.97 -2.92
C GLY A 12 -14.26 24.36 -2.32
N ASN A 13 -15.30 25.21 -2.44
CA ASN A 13 -15.33 26.58 -1.91
C ASN A 13 -15.84 26.68 -0.46
N SER A 14 -16.23 25.56 0.15
CA SER A 14 -16.67 25.55 1.55
C SER A 14 -15.47 25.77 2.50
N GLY A 15 -15.69 26.32 3.67
CA GLY A 15 -14.68 26.46 4.71
C GLY A 15 -14.35 25.14 5.46
N ILE A 16 -14.89 24.01 5.02
CA ILE A 16 -14.72 22.71 5.66
C ILE A 16 -13.29 22.19 5.38
N TYR A 17 -12.55 21.89 6.44
CA TYR A 17 -11.22 21.26 6.30
C TYR A 17 -11.37 19.80 5.87
N PRO A 18 -10.69 19.36 4.80
CA PRO A 18 -10.86 18.01 4.25
C PRO A 18 -10.01 16.98 5.01
N PHE A 19 -10.56 16.36 6.05
CA PHE A 19 -9.91 15.23 6.73
C PHE A 19 -9.85 13.96 5.88
N HIS A 20 -10.72 13.86 4.85
CA HIS A 20 -10.66 12.78 3.87
C HIS A 20 -9.44 12.91 2.95
N MET A 21 -9.11 11.82 2.25
CA MET A 21 -8.13 11.85 1.16
C MET A 21 -8.62 12.71 -0.02
N PRO A 22 -7.75 13.30 -0.82
CA PRO A 22 -6.29 13.07 -0.90
C PRO A 22 -5.46 13.87 0.12
N GLY A 23 -4.17 13.50 0.24
CA GLY A 23 -3.22 14.05 1.22
C GLY A 23 -2.86 15.51 1.02
N HIS A 24 -2.98 16.07 -0.19
CA HIS A 24 -2.70 17.49 -0.46
C HIS A 24 -3.65 18.48 0.25
N LYS A 25 -4.77 18.01 0.81
CA LYS A 25 -5.72 18.81 1.63
C LYS A 25 -6.12 20.14 1.00
N ARG A 26 -6.33 20.18 -0.32
CA ARG A 26 -6.61 21.37 -1.13
C ARG A 26 -5.47 22.41 -1.14
N GLN A 27 -4.27 22.06 -0.63
CA GLN A 27 -3.12 22.94 -0.74
C GLN A 27 -2.61 22.91 -2.17
N LYS A 28 -2.42 24.10 -2.75
CA LYS A 28 -1.89 24.24 -4.10
C LYS A 28 -0.39 23.92 -4.07
N THR A 29 -0.01 22.74 -4.52
CA THR A 29 1.39 22.30 -4.56
C THR A 29 2.15 22.77 -5.79
N ALA A 30 1.42 23.06 -6.88
CA ALA A 30 1.99 23.60 -8.12
C ALA A 30 0.97 24.47 -8.85
N ASP A 31 1.48 25.48 -9.56
CA ASP A 31 0.69 26.36 -10.41
C ASP A 31 0.85 25.97 -11.88
N PHE A 32 0.26 24.86 -12.28
CA PHE A 32 0.31 24.40 -13.67
C PHE A 32 -1.07 23.94 -14.15
N ASN A 33 -1.26 24.02 -15.47
CA ASN A 33 -2.45 23.48 -16.12
C ASN A 33 -2.21 22.00 -16.47
N PRO A 34 -2.90 21.05 -15.83
CA PRO A 34 -2.69 19.60 -16.05
C PRO A 34 -2.95 19.20 -17.51
N TYR A 35 -3.86 19.85 -18.22
CA TYR A 35 -4.13 19.54 -19.63
C TYR A 35 -2.94 19.84 -20.56
N LYS A 36 -1.96 20.67 -20.12
CA LYS A 36 -0.76 20.95 -20.92
C LYS A 36 0.31 19.87 -20.81
N ILE A 37 0.19 18.99 -19.82
CA ILE A 37 1.14 17.92 -19.56
C ILE A 37 0.48 16.53 -19.66
N ASP A 38 -0.77 16.48 -20.11
CA ASP A 38 -1.47 15.23 -20.40
C ASP A 38 -1.01 14.73 -21.78
N ILE A 39 -0.22 13.68 -21.77
CA ILE A 39 0.46 13.11 -22.94
C ILE A 39 0.33 11.59 -22.94
N THR A 40 0.60 10.98 -24.08
CA THR A 40 0.84 9.53 -24.23
C THR A 40 2.34 9.25 -24.37
N GLU A 41 2.70 8.07 -24.88
CA GLU A 41 4.10 7.66 -25.14
C GLU A 41 4.64 8.38 -26.37
N ILE A 42 5.02 9.64 -26.20
CA ILE A 42 5.63 10.46 -27.26
C ILE A 42 7.14 10.50 -27.11
N GLU A 43 7.83 10.86 -28.19
CA GLU A 43 9.29 10.98 -28.21
C GLU A 43 9.80 11.87 -27.06
N GLY A 44 10.78 11.35 -26.30
CA GLY A 44 11.39 12.05 -25.17
C GLY A 44 10.68 11.86 -23.81
N PHE A 45 9.54 11.14 -23.74
CA PHE A 45 8.79 10.96 -22.50
C PHE A 45 8.64 9.53 -22.02
N ASP A 46 9.30 8.57 -22.69
CA ASP A 46 9.39 7.19 -22.22
C ASP A 46 8.03 6.43 -22.23
N ASN A 47 8.04 5.15 -21.85
CA ASN A 47 6.87 4.29 -21.71
C ASN A 47 6.89 3.61 -20.34
N LEU A 48 5.85 3.79 -19.54
CA LEU A 48 5.81 3.27 -18.17
C LEU A 48 5.91 1.73 -18.11
N HIS A 49 5.36 1.03 -19.10
CA HIS A 49 5.43 -0.44 -19.18
C HIS A 49 6.75 -0.97 -19.71
N HIS A 50 7.61 -0.09 -20.22
CA HIS A 50 8.96 -0.40 -20.69
C HIS A 50 9.88 0.80 -20.44
N ALA A 51 10.03 1.12 -19.16
CA ALA A 51 10.75 2.32 -18.73
C ALA A 51 12.26 2.18 -18.98
N GLU A 52 12.83 3.05 -19.81
CA GLU A 52 14.25 3.10 -20.17
C GLU A 52 14.90 4.49 -19.94
N GLY A 53 14.08 5.53 -19.79
CA GLY A 53 14.49 6.92 -19.71
C GLY A 53 14.00 7.63 -18.46
N ILE A 54 13.24 8.71 -18.63
CA ILE A 54 12.79 9.61 -17.55
C ILE A 54 11.92 8.91 -16.50
N LEU A 55 11.12 7.93 -16.91
CA LEU A 55 10.29 7.15 -15.97
C LEU A 55 11.16 6.19 -15.18
N LEU A 56 12.14 5.53 -15.80
CA LEU A 56 13.11 4.71 -15.09
C LEU A 56 13.91 5.53 -14.08
N GLU A 57 14.37 6.73 -14.46
CA GLU A 57 15.07 7.64 -13.55
C GLU A 57 14.18 8.03 -12.35
N ALA A 58 12.89 8.27 -12.58
CA ALA A 58 11.94 8.58 -11.51
C ALA A 58 11.74 7.39 -10.57
N GLN A 59 11.63 6.17 -11.10
CA GLN A 59 11.56 4.94 -10.30
C GLN A 59 12.84 4.72 -9.49
N LYS A 60 14.02 4.94 -10.08
CA LYS A 60 15.30 4.88 -9.37
C LYS A 60 15.42 5.93 -8.24
N LYS A 61 14.80 7.10 -8.39
CA LYS A 61 14.71 8.08 -7.29
C LYS A 61 13.81 7.56 -6.15
N ALA A 62 12.69 6.92 -6.48
CA ALA A 62 11.80 6.31 -5.50
C ALA A 62 12.51 5.16 -4.75
N GLU A 63 13.22 4.28 -5.47
CA GLU A 63 14.04 3.21 -4.87
C GLU A 63 15.00 3.77 -3.81
N LYS A 64 15.77 4.79 -4.21
CA LYS A 64 16.72 5.44 -3.30
C LYS A 64 16.05 6.10 -2.10
N LEU A 65 14.86 6.64 -2.29
CA LEU A 65 14.12 7.36 -1.26
C LEU A 65 13.53 6.41 -0.21
N TYR A 66 12.99 5.26 -0.65
CA TYR A 66 12.40 4.25 0.22
C TYR A 66 13.37 3.15 0.65
N GLY A 67 14.56 3.09 0.04
CA GLY A 67 15.56 2.06 0.33
C GLY A 67 15.21 0.68 -0.24
N SER A 68 14.37 0.63 -1.29
CA SER A 68 13.99 -0.61 -1.96
C SER A 68 15.01 -1.01 -3.03
N GLU A 69 15.06 -2.30 -3.38
CA GLU A 69 15.86 -2.79 -4.51
C GLU A 69 15.28 -2.32 -5.85
N GLU A 70 13.94 -2.35 -5.95
CA GLU A 70 13.19 -1.86 -7.11
C GLU A 70 11.94 -1.10 -6.67
N SER A 71 11.51 -0.14 -7.50
CA SER A 71 10.25 0.59 -7.33
C SER A 71 9.53 0.73 -8.65
N HIS A 72 8.23 0.48 -8.66
CA HIS A 72 7.40 0.54 -9.86
C HIS A 72 6.20 1.46 -9.65
N PHE A 73 6.01 2.42 -10.56
CA PHE A 73 4.80 3.23 -10.56
C PHE A 73 3.62 2.46 -11.15
N LEU A 74 2.48 2.54 -10.50
CA LEU A 74 1.26 1.82 -10.86
C LEU A 74 0.18 2.80 -11.30
N ILE A 75 -0.42 2.57 -12.46
CA ILE A 75 -1.49 3.42 -13.02
C ILE A 75 -2.89 3.06 -12.48
N ASN A 76 -3.10 1.83 -12.04
CA ASN A 76 -4.39 1.35 -11.52
C ASN A 76 -4.43 1.28 -9.99
N GLY A 77 -3.65 2.16 -9.33
CA GLY A 77 -3.61 2.31 -7.88
C GLY A 77 -3.00 1.11 -7.15
N SER A 78 -2.97 1.20 -5.82
CA SER A 78 -2.47 0.12 -4.95
C SER A 78 -3.22 -1.21 -5.13
N THR A 79 -4.46 -1.18 -5.61
CA THR A 79 -5.20 -2.41 -5.95
C THR A 79 -4.43 -3.26 -6.95
N ALA A 80 -3.92 -2.67 -8.05
CA ALA A 80 -3.12 -3.41 -9.02
C ALA A 80 -1.84 -3.96 -8.40
N GLY A 81 -1.17 -3.19 -7.56
CA GLY A 81 0.03 -3.65 -6.82
C GLY A 81 -0.26 -4.85 -5.93
N ILE A 82 -1.34 -4.81 -5.15
CA ILE A 82 -1.76 -5.92 -4.28
C ILE A 82 -2.06 -7.17 -5.10
N LEU A 83 -2.84 -7.04 -6.20
CA LEU A 83 -3.14 -8.18 -7.08
C LEU A 83 -1.87 -8.78 -7.68
N SER A 84 -0.96 -7.95 -8.16
CA SER A 84 0.31 -8.39 -8.76
C SER A 84 1.20 -9.07 -7.75
N ALA A 85 1.39 -8.46 -6.56
CA ALA A 85 2.21 -9.01 -5.49
C ALA A 85 1.73 -10.39 -5.05
N ILE A 86 0.44 -10.53 -4.75
CA ILE A 86 -0.14 -11.81 -4.34
C ILE A 86 -0.04 -12.83 -5.48
N SER A 87 -0.29 -12.41 -6.73
CA SER A 87 -0.21 -13.31 -7.89
C SER A 87 1.20 -13.81 -8.16
N ALA A 88 2.22 -13.02 -7.83
CA ALA A 88 3.63 -13.40 -7.97
C ALA A 88 4.10 -14.34 -6.85
N CYS A 89 3.58 -14.15 -5.62
CA CYS A 89 4.07 -14.85 -4.43
C CYS A 89 3.24 -16.09 -4.05
N ALA A 90 1.99 -16.22 -4.54
CA ALA A 90 1.11 -17.33 -4.18
C ALA A 90 0.43 -17.94 -5.40
N THR A 91 0.44 -19.28 -5.44
CA THR A 91 -0.19 -20.08 -6.50
C THR A 91 -1.35 -20.93 -5.99
N LYS A 92 -1.34 -21.29 -4.71
CA LYS A 92 -2.35 -22.16 -4.08
C LYS A 92 -2.87 -21.60 -2.76
N THR A 93 -1.99 -21.11 -1.89
CA THR A 93 -2.35 -20.80 -0.51
C THR A 93 -1.74 -19.47 -0.06
N VAL A 94 -2.48 -18.70 0.74
CA VAL A 94 -2.02 -17.42 1.27
C VAL A 94 -2.54 -17.17 2.68
N LEU A 95 -1.70 -16.64 3.56
CA LEU A 95 -2.09 -16.14 4.88
C LEU A 95 -2.36 -14.65 4.80
N ILE A 96 -3.56 -14.21 5.15
CA ILE A 96 -3.93 -12.79 5.08
C ILE A 96 -4.45 -12.26 6.43
N ALA A 97 -4.14 -11.00 6.72
CA ALA A 97 -4.77 -10.29 7.82
C ALA A 97 -6.26 -10.08 7.53
N ARG A 98 -7.13 -10.45 8.47
CA ARG A 98 -8.59 -10.41 8.26
C ARG A 98 -9.13 -9.00 8.02
N ASN A 99 -8.46 -7.97 8.50
CA ASN A 99 -8.78 -6.55 8.32
C ASN A 99 -8.17 -5.94 7.05
N CYS A 100 -7.71 -6.74 6.09
CA CYS A 100 -7.10 -6.26 4.86
C CYS A 100 -8.12 -5.58 3.92
N HIS A 101 -7.59 -4.80 2.98
CA HIS A 101 -8.38 -4.18 1.94
C HIS A 101 -9.02 -5.23 1.02
N LYS A 102 -10.19 -4.93 0.46
CA LYS A 102 -10.91 -5.83 -0.46
C LYS A 102 -10.09 -6.32 -1.66
N ALA A 103 -9.06 -5.58 -2.07
CA ALA A 103 -8.16 -5.99 -3.14
C ALA A 103 -7.44 -7.31 -2.84
N VAL A 104 -7.11 -7.59 -1.57
CA VAL A 104 -6.49 -8.85 -1.14
C VAL A 104 -7.45 -10.02 -1.37
N TYR A 105 -8.72 -9.85 -0.99
CA TYR A 105 -9.77 -10.85 -1.25
C TYR A 105 -10.01 -11.07 -2.75
N HIS A 106 -9.98 -9.98 -3.53
CA HIS A 106 -10.11 -10.08 -4.99
C HIS A 106 -8.93 -10.83 -5.60
N ALA A 107 -7.71 -10.61 -5.13
CA ALA A 107 -6.54 -11.36 -5.59
C ALA A 107 -6.70 -12.85 -5.29
N ALA A 108 -7.09 -13.21 -4.07
CA ALA A 108 -7.33 -14.59 -3.67
C ALA A 108 -8.42 -15.25 -4.54
N LEU A 109 -9.52 -14.53 -4.78
CA LEU A 109 -10.62 -15.01 -5.62
C LEU A 109 -10.18 -15.22 -7.09
N ILE A 110 -9.52 -14.22 -7.70
CA ILE A 110 -9.07 -14.28 -9.10
C ILE A 110 -8.06 -15.41 -9.32
N ARG A 111 -7.18 -15.63 -8.33
CA ARG A 111 -6.15 -16.67 -8.37
C ARG A 111 -6.65 -18.02 -7.86
N ASN A 112 -7.90 -18.10 -7.37
CA ASN A 112 -8.48 -19.29 -6.74
C ASN A 112 -7.59 -19.85 -5.62
N LEU A 113 -7.09 -18.95 -4.73
CA LEU A 113 -6.24 -19.34 -3.62
C LEU A 113 -7.09 -19.83 -2.45
N GLU A 114 -6.59 -20.81 -1.74
CA GLU A 114 -7.03 -21.15 -0.39
C GLU A 114 -6.48 -20.10 0.58
N VAL A 115 -7.34 -19.61 1.47
CA VAL A 115 -7.02 -18.46 2.33
C VAL A 115 -7.03 -18.89 3.78
N TYR A 116 -5.90 -18.68 4.44
CA TYR A 116 -5.77 -18.72 5.89
C TYR A 116 -5.83 -17.31 6.47
N TYR A 117 -6.31 -17.17 7.69
CA TYR A 117 -6.55 -15.86 8.30
C TYR A 117 -5.78 -15.70 9.61
N VAL A 118 -5.13 -14.54 9.75
CA VAL A 118 -4.76 -13.98 11.06
C VAL A 118 -5.69 -12.82 11.40
N TYR A 119 -6.07 -12.74 12.65
CA TYR A 119 -7.02 -11.74 13.12
C TYR A 119 -6.28 -10.62 13.86
N PRO A 120 -6.66 -9.35 13.64
CA PRO A 120 -6.12 -8.25 14.41
C PRO A 120 -6.57 -8.36 15.86
N GLU A 121 -5.75 -7.87 16.77
CA GLU A 121 -6.19 -7.59 18.13
C GLU A 121 -7.31 -6.54 18.10
N ILE A 122 -8.19 -6.55 19.08
CA ILE A 122 -9.23 -5.53 19.20
C ILE A 122 -8.85 -4.60 20.35
N GLN A 123 -8.77 -3.32 20.06
CA GLN A 123 -8.62 -2.28 21.06
C GLN A 123 -10.00 -1.90 21.57
N GLU A 124 -10.42 -2.51 22.66
CA GLU A 124 -11.79 -2.38 23.19
C GLU A 124 -12.15 -0.93 23.55
N GLU A 125 -11.19 -0.16 24.09
CA GLU A 125 -11.40 1.24 24.48
C GLU A 125 -11.89 2.11 23.31
N PHE A 126 -11.36 1.86 22.10
CA PHE A 126 -11.68 2.67 20.90
C PHE A 126 -12.52 1.91 19.88
N MET A 127 -12.82 0.64 20.14
CA MET A 127 -13.51 -0.26 19.20
C MET A 127 -12.84 -0.31 17.82
N LEU A 128 -11.52 -0.33 17.80
CA LEU A 128 -10.70 -0.35 16.59
C LEU A 128 -9.97 -1.69 16.44
N ASN A 129 -9.68 -2.04 15.19
CA ASN A 129 -8.73 -3.10 14.89
C ASN A 129 -7.32 -2.67 15.30
N GLY A 130 -6.68 -3.47 16.11
CA GLY A 130 -5.29 -3.35 16.49
C GLY A 130 -4.33 -3.90 15.43
N GLY A 131 -3.08 -4.10 15.82
CA GLY A 131 -2.07 -4.77 15.01
C GLY A 131 -2.31 -6.28 14.91
N ILE A 132 -1.56 -6.92 14.04
CA ILE A 132 -1.46 -8.38 13.96
C ILE A 132 -0.40 -8.84 14.95
N ASN A 133 -0.74 -9.82 15.80
CA ASN A 133 0.20 -10.41 16.73
C ASN A 133 1.19 -11.33 15.96
N PRO A 134 2.51 -11.10 16.04
CA PRO A 134 3.48 -11.96 15.38
C PRO A 134 3.38 -13.45 15.77
N ALA A 135 3.01 -13.75 17.00
CA ALA A 135 2.84 -15.14 17.46
C ALA A 135 1.70 -15.87 16.74
N ASP A 136 0.66 -15.16 16.30
CA ASP A 136 -0.43 -15.76 15.52
C ASP A 136 0.01 -16.07 14.09
N VAL A 137 0.88 -15.23 13.51
CA VAL A 137 1.52 -15.52 12.22
C VAL A 137 2.39 -16.76 12.32
N GLU A 138 3.25 -16.84 13.34
CA GLU A 138 4.12 -18.00 13.58
C GLU A 138 3.30 -19.28 13.74
N ARG A 139 2.27 -19.24 14.59
CA ARG A 139 1.36 -20.39 14.79
C ARG A 139 0.73 -20.85 13.48
N SER A 140 0.22 -19.92 12.67
CA SER A 140 -0.40 -20.25 11.38
C SER A 140 0.58 -20.89 10.41
N LEU A 141 1.85 -20.41 10.35
CA LEU A 141 2.87 -20.98 9.48
C LEU A 141 3.38 -22.36 9.95
N VAL A 142 3.37 -22.60 11.25
CA VAL A 142 3.69 -23.93 11.83
C VAL A 142 2.57 -24.92 11.55
N GLU A 143 1.32 -24.53 11.78
CA GLU A 143 0.14 -25.39 11.57
C GLU A 143 -0.15 -25.65 10.07
N HIS A 144 0.20 -24.71 9.21
CA HIS A 144 -0.07 -24.70 7.78
C HIS A 144 1.20 -24.41 6.97
N PRO A 145 2.16 -25.34 6.90
CA PRO A 145 3.42 -25.14 6.19
C PRO A 145 3.25 -24.97 4.68
N GLU A 146 2.09 -25.34 4.13
CA GLU A 146 1.69 -25.15 2.72
C GLU A 146 1.43 -23.67 2.37
N ILE A 147 1.28 -22.76 3.34
CA ILE A 147 1.14 -21.32 3.09
C ILE A 147 2.36 -20.84 2.27
N GLU A 148 2.09 -20.13 1.17
CA GLU A 148 3.12 -19.69 0.23
C GLU A 148 3.57 -18.24 0.47
N ALA A 149 2.68 -17.37 0.99
CA ALA A 149 2.98 -15.98 1.27
C ALA A 149 2.15 -15.44 2.45
N VAL A 150 2.67 -14.39 3.11
CA VAL A 150 1.99 -13.67 4.19
C VAL A 150 1.62 -12.26 3.71
N VAL A 151 0.39 -11.82 3.93
CA VAL A 151 -0.10 -10.49 3.54
C VAL A 151 -0.63 -9.75 4.76
N ILE A 152 0.00 -8.64 5.11
CA ILE A 152 -0.37 -7.80 6.26
C ILE A 152 -0.73 -6.40 5.80
N THR A 153 -1.75 -5.79 6.40
CA THR A 153 -2.07 -4.37 6.22
C THR A 153 -1.54 -3.59 7.41
N SER A 154 -0.57 -2.73 7.17
CA SER A 154 0.05 -1.87 8.18
C SER A 154 0.58 -0.59 7.53
N PRO A 155 0.11 0.60 7.96
CA PRO A 155 -0.88 0.79 9.01
C PRO A 155 -2.29 0.38 8.58
N THR A 156 -3.17 0.16 9.56
CA THR A 156 -4.61 0.03 9.32
C THR A 156 -5.20 1.35 8.83
N TYR A 157 -6.47 1.34 8.42
CA TYR A 157 -7.18 2.58 8.06
C TYR A 157 -7.17 3.61 9.20
N ASP A 158 -7.22 3.14 10.44
CA ASP A 158 -7.25 3.97 11.64
C ASP A 158 -5.85 4.37 12.13
N GLY A 159 -4.80 3.95 11.45
CA GLY A 159 -3.40 4.32 11.73
C GLY A 159 -2.66 3.38 12.68
N VAL A 160 -3.21 2.22 13.01
CA VAL A 160 -2.54 1.24 13.87
C VAL A 160 -1.51 0.45 13.08
N VAL A 161 -0.28 0.37 13.58
CA VAL A 161 0.82 -0.38 12.97
C VAL A 161 1.01 -1.74 13.64
N SER A 162 1.40 -2.75 12.85
CA SER A 162 1.84 -4.06 13.32
C SER A 162 3.37 -4.09 13.49
N ASP A 163 3.88 -5.01 14.28
CA ASP A 163 5.34 -5.26 14.35
C ASP A 163 5.81 -5.99 13.08
N ILE A 164 5.94 -5.21 12.00
CA ILE A 164 6.33 -5.73 10.68
C ILE A 164 7.71 -6.39 10.73
N LYS A 165 8.66 -5.84 11.49
CA LYS A 165 9.99 -6.43 11.63
C LYS A 165 9.92 -7.86 12.16
N LYS A 166 9.16 -8.05 13.24
CA LYS A 166 9.04 -9.38 13.85
C LYS A 166 8.27 -10.35 12.95
N ILE A 167 7.24 -9.86 12.26
CA ILE A 167 6.48 -10.67 11.28
C ILE A 167 7.37 -11.07 10.09
N ALA A 168 8.23 -10.17 9.59
CA ALA A 168 9.18 -10.47 8.53
C ALA A 168 10.18 -11.55 8.95
N GLU A 169 10.79 -11.41 10.14
CA GLU A 169 11.69 -12.42 10.71
C GLU A 169 11.03 -13.81 10.76
N ILE A 170 9.78 -13.88 11.21
CA ILE A 170 9.00 -15.12 11.27
C ILE A 170 8.73 -15.68 9.89
N ALA A 171 8.19 -14.86 8.98
CA ALA A 171 7.89 -15.30 7.61
C ALA A 171 9.13 -15.86 6.91
N HIS A 172 10.26 -15.16 7.02
CA HIS A 172 11.52 -15.57 6.43
C HIS A 172 12.10 -16.84 7.08
N ALA A 173 11.93 -17.02 8.39
CA ALA A 173 12.34 -18.28 9.08
C ALA A 173 11.59 -19.50 8.53
N HIS A 174 10.37 -19.30 8.00
CA HIS A 174 9.57 -20.32 7.31
C HIS A 174 9.76 -20.31 5.79
N GLY A 175 10.66 -19.47 5.24
CA GLY A 175 10.91 -19.35 3.80
C GLY A 175 9.74 -18.75 3.02
N LYS A 176 8.94 -17.88 3.66
CA LYS A 176 7.77 -17.26 3.04
C LYS A 176 7.99 -15.75 2.86
N PRO A 177 7.63 -15.18 1.69
CA PRO A 177 7.67 -13.74 1.49
C PRO A 177 6.57 -13.03 2.30
N LEU A 178 6.92 -11.83 2.78
CA LEU A 178 5.99 -10.91 3.43
C LEU A 178 5.61 -9.77 2.48
N ILE A 179 4.32 -9.66 2.20
CA ILE A 179 3.71 -8.57 1.44
C ILE A 179 3.04 -7.62 2.43
N VAL A 180 3.37 -6.33 2.40
CA VAL A 180 2.76 -5.31 3.25
C VAL A 180 1.95 -4.32 2.42
N ASP A 181 0.65 -4.28 2.66
CA ASP A 181 -0.20 -3.18 2.20
C ASP A 181 0.02 -1.98 3.13
N GLU A 182 0.94 -1.10 2.75
CA GLU A 182 1.30 0.14 3.42
C GLU A 182 0.68 1.36 2.71
N ALA A 183 -0.50 1.17 2.11
CA ALA A 183 -1.18 2.23 1.35
C ALA A 183 -1.45 3.50 2.17
N HIS A 184 -1.58 3.41 3.47
CA HIS A 184 -1.75 4.55 4.39
C HIS A 184 -0.44 4.99 5.06
N GLY A 185 0.70 4.37 4.75
CA GLY A 185 2.01 4.61 5.34
C GLY A 185 3.07 5.18 4.38
N ALA A 186 2.68 5.72 3.21
CA ALA A 186 3.65 6.23 2.23
C ALA A 186 4.57 7.34 2.78
N HIS A 187 4.25 7.96 3.91
CA HIS A 187 5.06 8.95 4.61
C HIS A 187 5.99 8.37 5.68
N PHE A 188 5.95 7.07 5.92
CA PHE A 188 6.78 6.43 6.93
C PHE A 188 8.26 6.51 6.56
N GLY A 189 9.12 6.65 7.57
CA GLY A 189 10.56 6.80 7.39
C GLY A 189 11.02 8.22 7.04
N PHE A 190 10.13 9.15 6.63
CA PHE A 190 10.55 10.52 6.25
C PHE A 190 10.73 11.49 7.43
N SER A 191 10.37 11.09 8.61
CA SER A 191 10.57 11.88 9.83
C SER A 191 10.71 10.96 11.04
N LYS A 192 11.52 11.38 12.00
CA LYS A 192 11.66 10.69 13.31
C LYS A 192 10.36 10.58 14.12
N TYR A 193 9.34 11.32 13.72
CA TYR A 193 8.01 11.29 14.36
C TYR A 193 7.08 10.23 13.77
N PHE A 194 7.46 9.64 12.64
CA PHE A 194 6.71 8.57 12.00
C PHE A 194 7.38 7.22 12.24
N PRO A 195 6.63 6.13 12.16
CA PRO A 195 7.21 4.79 12.14
C PRO A 195 8.24 4.63 11.00
N GLU A 196 9.07 3.62 11.10
CA GLU A 196 9.93 3.17 10.00
C GLU A 196 9.08 2.53 8.90
N ASN A 197 9.49 2.68 7.64
CA ASN A 197 8.79 2.06 6.52
C ASN A 197 9.02 0.54 6.48
N SER A 198 8.06 -0.18 5.93
CA SER A 198 8.07 -1.64 5.93
C SER A 198 9.20 -2.25 5.08
N VAL A 199 9.78 -1.51 4.13
CA VAL A 199 10.96 -1.94 3.35
C VAL A 199 12.14 -2.14 4.29
N HIS A 200 12.45 -1.15 5.13
CA HIS A 200 13.53 -1.22 6.11
C HIS A 200 13.25 -2.22 7.24
N LEU A 201 12.00 -2.56 7.48
CA LEU A 201 11.59 -3.55 8.47
C LEU A 201 11.64 -4.99 7.93
N GLY A 202 12.01 -5.17 6.66
CA GLY A 202 12.25 -6.47 6.05
C GLY A 202 11.08 -7.05 5.26
N ALA A 203 10.07 -6.26 4.91
CA ALA A 203 9.05 -6.72 3.97
C ALA A 203 9.63 -6.90 2.56
N ASP A 204 9.23 -7.98 1.87
CA ASP A 204 9.71 -8.30 0.52
C ASP A 204 9.00 -7.46 -0.54
N ILE A 205 7.71 -7.19 -0.35
CA ILE A 205 6.92 -6.33 -1.24
C ILE A 205 6.10 -5.36 -0.39
N VAL A 206 6.22 -4.06 -0.70
CA VAL A 206 5.46 -3.00 -0.02
C VAL A 206 4.64 -2.23 -1.04
N ILE A 207 3.36 -2.03 -0.75
CA ILE A 207 2.46 -1.30 -1.64
C ILE A 207 2.07 0.03 -0.99
N HIS A 208 2.40 1.13 -1.65
CA HIS A 208 2.05 2.49 -1.22
C HIS A 208 0.92 3.10 -2.06
N SER A 209 0.17 4.01 -1.45
CA SER A 209 -0.71 4.97 -2.14
C SER A 209 -0.24 6.38 -1.82
N LEU A 210 0.60 6.95 -2.69
CA LEU A 210 1.25 8.24 -2.41
C LEU A 210 0.24 9.35 -2.12
N HIS A 211 -0.85 9.39 -2.89
CA HIS A 211 -1.90 10.41 -2.77
C HIS A 211 -2.69 10.36 -1.45
N LYS A 212 -2.64 9.27 -0.69
CA LYS A 212 -3.39 9.17 0.58
C LYS A 212 -2.77 10.01 1.69
N THR A 213 -1.46 10.00 1.79
CA THR A 213 -0.76 10.61 2.95
C THR A 213 0.30 11.63 2.56
N LEU A 214 0.85 11.57 1.34
CA LEU A 214 1.76 12.57 0.83
C LEU A 214 0.98 13.72 0.14
N PRO A 215 1.56 14.93 0.02
CA PRO A 215 0.96 16.06 -0.69
C PRO A 215 1.09 15.86 -2.21
N SER A 216 0.46 14.81 -2.74
CA SER A 216 0.46 14.45 -4.15
C SER A 216 -0.97 14.38 -4.71
N TYR A 217 -1.09 14.33 -6.02
CA TYR A 217 -2.36 14.18 -6.74
C TYR A 217 -2.71 12.72 -6.96
#